data_8c9fba173b70df4dce2baf4cbfa8297b
#
_entry.id   8c9fba173b70df4dce2baf4cbfa8297b
#
_cell.length_a   1.000
_cell.length_b   1.000
_cell.length_c   1.000
_cell.angle_alpha   90.00
_cell.angle_beta   90.00
_cell.angle_gamma   90.00
#
_symmetry.space_group_name_H-M   'P 1'
#
loop_
_entity.id
_entity.type
_entity.pdbx_description
1 polymer ?
#
loop_
_entity_poly.entity_id
_entity_poly.type
_entity_poly.pdbx_seq_one_letter_code
_entity_poly.pdbx_strand_id
1 'polypeptide(L)'
;MSQPSSVRQEFETVLEPLSSVPLERELPLAQRLWQQGWLRKSLILILLAILWEVIARVQNNDLLLPSFLQTSHALYDGLLSGELLGKVWISLVVLIKGYLIGIVLAFALTTLAVSTQFGRDLLSTLTSMFNPLPAIALLPLALLWFGLGQNSLIFVLVHSVLWALALNTYAGFLGVSETLRMAGRNYGLKGMRFVLFILIPAALPSILAGLKIGWAFAWRTLIAAELVFGATSGKGGLGWYIFQNRNELYTDKVFAGLAVVILIGLLVENLVFDTLERVTVKRWGMQR
;
A
#
# COMPACT_ATOMS: atom_id res chain seq x y z
N MET A 1 -26.48 -74.54 26.12
CA MET A 1 -26.44 -74.27 24.68
C MET A 1 -26.16 -72.78 24.51
N SER A 2 -24.89 -72.40 24.37
CA SER A 2 -24.44 -71.03 24.13
C SER A 2 -24.33 -70.80 22.64
N GLN A 3 -25.04 -69.81 22.14
CA GLN A 3 -24.90 -69.41 20.71
C GLN A 3 -23.53 -68.74 20.50
N PRO A 4 -22.85 -69.05 19.39
CA PRO A 4 -21.59 -68.39 19.06
C PRO A 4 -21.89 -66.94 18.61
N SER A 5 -21.17 -65.96 19.20
CA SER A 5 -21.17 -64.57 18.80
C SER A 5 -20.77 -64.46 17.35
N SER A 6 -21.63 -63.81 16.52
CA SER A 6 -21.31 -63.49 15.12
C SER A 6 -20.13 -62.48 15.11
N VAL A 7 -18.96 -62.98 14.88
CA VAL A 7 -17.81 -62.17 14.55
C VAL A 7 -18.08 -61.46 13.24
N ARG A 8 -18.16 -60.16 13.25
CA ARG A 8 -18.31 -59.31 12.05
C ARG A 8 -17.07 -59.58 11.15
N GLN A 9 -17.27 -60.11 9.96
CA GLN A 9 -16.20 -60.28 9.00
C GLN A 9 -15.70 -58.85 8.65
N GLU A 10 -14.46 -58.55 9.03
CA GLU A 10 -13.75 -57.36 8.50
C GLU A 10 -13.43 -57.65 7.04
N PHE A 11 -14.08 -56.87 6.16
CA PHE A 11 -13.71 -56.87 4.72
C PHE A 11 -12.44 -56.01 4.59
N GLU A 12 -11.25 -56.58 4.72
CA GLU A 12 -10.04 -55.96 4.23
C GLU A 12 -10.08 -55.95 2.69
N THR A 13 -10.45 -54.85 2.12
CA THR A 13 -10.23 -54.62 0.69
C THR A 13 -8.76 -54.25 0.52
N VAL A 14 -7.93 -55.23 0.12
CA VAL A 14 -6.56 -54.96 -0.31
C VAL A 14 -6.70 -54.13 -1.60
N LEU A 15 -6.50 -52.82 -1.50
CA LEU A 15 -6.36 -51.97 -2.67
C LEU A 15 -5.12 -52.41 -3.43
N GLU A 16 -5.32 -52.87 -4.68
CA GLU A 16 -4.19 -53.09 -5.55
C GLU A 16 -3.28 -51.86 -5.59
N PRO A 17 -1.94 -52.05 -5.50
CA PRO A 17 -1.03 -50.92 -5.60
C PRO A 17 -1.33 -50.19 -6.92
N LEU A 18 -1.76 -48.93 -6.83
CA LEU A 18 -1.94 -48.06 -7.99
C LEU A 18 -0.66 -48.18 -8.82
N SER A 19 -0.78 -48.82 -10.02
CA SER A 19 0.29 -48.86 -10.99
C SER A 19 0.88 -47.46 -11.06
N SER A 20 2.20 -47.37 -11.01
CA SER A 20 2.97 -46.12 -11.00
C SER A 20 2.74 -45.33 -12.31
N VAL A 21 1.56 -44.77 -12.44
CA VAL A 21 1.32 -43.71 -13.41
C VAL A 21 2.06 -42.52 -12.84
N PRO A 22 3.05 -41.94 -13.53
CA PRO A 22 3.71 -40.77 -13.06
C PRO A 22 2.64 -39.69 -12.86
N LEU A 23 2.37 -39.36 -11.59
CA LEU A 23 1.37 -38.36 -11.18
C LEU A 23 1.74 -36.95 -11.66
N GLU A 24 2.98 -36.76 -12.08
CA GLU A 24 3.49 -35.53 -12.65
C GLU A 24 3.93 -35.75 -14.10
N ARG A 25 3.08 -35.32 -15.03
CA ARG A 25 3.47 -35.19 -16.43
C ARG A 25 4.38 -33.99 -16.53
N GLU A 26 5.64 -34.17 -16.93
CA GLU A 26 6.54 -33.05 -17.17
C GLU A 26 5.91 -32.10 -18.18
N LEU A 27 5.62 -30.89 -17.74
CA LEU A 27 5.05 -29.86 -18.59
C LEU A 27 6.06 -29.46 -19.67
N PRO A 28 5.66 -29.32 -20.93
CA PRO A 28 6.53 -28.83 -21.98
C PRO A 28 7.13 -27.47 -21.58
N LEU A 29 8.40 -27.21 -21.94
CA LEU A 29 9.15 -26.00 -21.55
C LEU A 29 8.37 -24.70 -21.76
N ALA A 30 7.61 -24.62 -22.85
CA ALA A 30 6.76 -23.46 -23.15
C ALA A 30 5.68 -23.23 -22.07
N GLN A 31 5.04 -24.30 -21.57
CA GLN A 31 4.02 -24.19 -20.52
C GLN A 31 4.67 -23.87 -19.17
N ARG A 32 5.85 -24.45 -18.88
CA ARG A 32 6.61 -24.17 -17.66
C ARG A 32 7.08 -22.71 -17.61
N LEU A 33 7.54 -22.17 -18.73
CA LEU A 33 7.91 -20.74 -18.86
C LEU A 33 6.66 -19.84 -18.73
N TRP A 34 5.55 -20.23 -19.35
CA TRP A 34 4.31 -19.45 -19.29
C TRP A 34 3.67 -19.43 -17.89
N GLN A 35 3.90 -20.45 -17.05
CA GLN A 35 3.46 -20.46 -15.66
C GLN A 35 4.23 -19.48 -14.76
N GLN A 36 5.41 -19.02 -15.19
CA GLN A 36 6.20 -18.06 -14.42
C GLN A 36 5.56 -16.67 -14.51
N GLY A 37 5.03 -16.19 -13.37
CA GLY A 37 4.32 -14.91 -13.29
C GLY A 37 5.19 -13.70 -13.68
N TRP A 38 6.50 -13.73 -13.40
CA TRP A 38 7.41 -12.64 -13.76
C TRP A 38 7.55 -12.50 -15.28
N LEU A 39 7.62 -13.61 -16.02
CA LEU A 39 7.79 -13.61 -17.47
C LEU A 39 6.55 -13.02 -18.18
N ARG A 40 5.36 -13.37 -17.72
CA ARG A 40 4.11 -12.79 -18.24
C ARG A 40 4.02 -11.29 -17.94
N LYS A 41 4.38 -10.88 -16.72
CA LYS A 41 4.41 -9.45 -16.34
C LYS A 41 5.41 -8.66 -17.18
N SER A 42 6.63 -9.20 -17.39
CA SER A 42 7.63 -8.57 -18.24
C SER A 42 7.17 -8.44 -19.68
N LEU A 43 6.55 -9.50 -20.23
CA LEU A 43 6.00 -9.46 -21.60
C LEU A 43 4.92 -8.37 -21.74
N ILE A 44 4.01 -8.27 -20.75
CA ILE A 44 2.99 -7.21 -20.74
C ILE A 44 3.62 -5.82 -20.73
N LEU A 45 4.64 -5.61 -19.88
CA LEU A 45 5.33 -4.32 -19.80
C LEU A 45 6.03 -3.96 -21.12
N ILE A 46 6.69 -4.93 -21.75
CA ILE A 46 7.34 -4.75 -23.07
C ILE A 46 6.29 -4.41 -24.13
N LEU A 47 5.18 -5.13 -24.18
CA LEU A 47 4.10 -4.85 -25.13
C LEU A 47 3.51 -3.45 -24.91
N LEU A 48 3.31 -3.03 -23.66
CA LEU A 48 2.83 -1.68 -23.34
C LEU A 48 3.85 -0.60 -23.75
N ALA A 49 5.14 -0.83 -23.54
CA ALA A 49 6.20 0.08 -23.98
C ALA A 49 6.26 0.21 -25.51
N ILE A 50 6.15 -0.91 -26.23
CA ILE A 50 6.09 -0.92 -27.70
C ILE A 50 4.83 -0.20 -28.19
N LEU A 51 3.69 -0.46 -27.58
CA LEU A 51 2.42 0.19 -27.93
C LEU A 51 2.53 1.72 -27.74
N TRP A 52 3.08 2.15 -26.61
CA TRP A 52 3.33 3.57 -26.35
C TRP A 52 4.23 4.18 -27.40
N GLU A 53 5.38 3.55 -27.70
CA GLU A 53 6.33 4.02 -28.72
C GLU A 53 5.66 4.15 -30.09
N VAL A 54 4.87 3.15 -30.51
CA VAL A 54 4.17 3.18 -31.80
C VAL A 54 3.14 4.31 -31.84
N ILE A 55 2.32 4.47 -30.78
CA ILE A 55 1.32 5.54 -30.71
C ILE A 55 1.99 6.91 -30.77
N ALA A 56 3.06 7.12 -30.01
CA ALA A 56 3.80 8.38 -30.01
C ALA A 56 4.37 8.72 -31.41
N ARG A 57 4.95 7.74 -32.09
CA ARG A 57 5.47 7.93 -33.45
C ARG A 57 4.38 8.20 -34.49
N VAL A 58 3.23 7.52 -34.39
CA VAL A 58 2.09 7.77 -35.28
C VAL A 58 1.51 9.16 -35.08
N GLN A 59 1.43 9.61 -33.81
CA GLN A 59 0.91 10.94 -33.46
C GLN A 59 1.87 12.06 -33.89
N ASN A 60 3.17 11.77 -33.97
CA ASN A 60 4.25 12.68 -34.43
C ASN A 60 4.16 14.07 -33.77
N ASN A 61 3.85 14.12 -32.48
CA ASN A 61 3.76 15.35 -31.71
C ASN A 61 4.29 15.12 -30.28
N ASP A 62 5.58 15.40 -30.10
CA ASP A 62 6.31 15.19 -28.86
C ASP A 62 5.80 16.07 -27.70
N LEU A 63 5.11 17.20 -28.02
CA LEU A 63 4.50 18.04 -27.00
C LEU A 63 3.26 17.42 -26.37
N LEU A 64 2.54 16.57 -27.10
CA LEU A 64 1.36 15.87 -26.60
C LEU A 64 1.73 14.53 -25.97
N LEU A 65 2.56 13.75 -26.66
CA LEU A 65 2.97 12.42 -26.22
C LEU A 65 4.42 12.15 -26.65
N PRO A 66 5.39 12.32 -25.75
CA PRO A 66 6.78 11.96 -26.03
C PRO A 66 6.90 10.45 -26.23
N SER A 67 7.88 10.01 -27.01
CA SER A 67 8.13 8.60 -27.20
C SER A 67 8.63 7.95 -25.90
N PHE A 68 8.47 6.62 -25.81
CA PHE A 68 9.01 5.85 -24.68
C PHE A 68 10.53 6.02 -24.56
N LEU A 69 11.25 6.09 -25.70
CA LEU A 69 12.69 6.30 -25.72
C LEU A 69 13.09 7.70 -25.23
N GLN A 70 12.38 8.76 -25.65
CA GLN A 70 12.63 10.13 -25.18
C GLN A 70 12.38 10.22 -23.65
N THR A 71 11.27 9.68 -23.17
CA THR A 71 10.97 9.62 -21.74
C THR A 71 12.04 8.84 -20.96
N SER A 72 12.50 7.70 -21.50
CA SER A 72 13.55 6.90 -20.86
C SER A 72 14.88 7.64 -20.79
N HIS A 73 15.22 8.41 -21.82
CA HIS A 73 16.42 9.25 -21.86
C HIS A 73 16.33 10.39 -20.83
N ALA A 74 15.21 11.10 -20.79
CA ALA A 74 14.96 12.16 -19.81
C ALA A 74 14.99 11.60 -18.36
N LEU A 75 14.47 10.39 -18.13
CA LEU A 75 14.56 9.71 -16.85
C LEU A 75 16.00 9.39 -16.46
N TYR A 76 16.78 8.84 -17.40
CA TYR A 76 18.18 8.50 -17.18
C TYR A 76 19.03 9.75 -16.87
N ASP A 77 18.88 10.79 -17.65
CA ASP A 77 19.61 12.06 -17.46
C ASP A 77 19.23 12.74 -16.14
N GLY A 78 17.95 12.73 -15.77
CA GLY A 78 17.46 13.27 -14.51
C GLY A 78 17.94 12.49 -13.28
N LEU A 79 18.18 11.18 -13.42
CA LEU A 79 18.77 10.36 -12.38
C LEU A 79 20.28 10.60 -12.26
N LEU A 80 21.00 10.66 -13.38
CA LEU A 80 22.45 10.90 -13.40
C LEU A 80 22.81 12.30 -12.89
N SER A 81 22.05 13.32 -13.26
CA SER A 81 22.26 14.69 -12.77
C SER A 81 21.95 14.83 -11.28
N GLY A 82 21.25 13.85 -10.68
CA GLY A 82 20.77 13.92 -9.30
C GLY A 82 19.55 14.82 -9.11
N GLU A 83 19.05 15.48 -10.14
CA GLU A 83 17.89 16.38 -10.05
C GLU A 83 16.65 15.63 -9.59
N LEU A 84 16.28 14.53 -10.25
CA LEU A 84 15.13 13.69 -9.89
C LEU A 84 15.28 13.11 -8.49
N LEU A 85 16.47 12.63 -8.11
CA LEU A 85 16.72 12.10 -6.78
C LEU A 85 16.54 13.15 -5.69
N GLY A 86 16.99 14.37 -5.93
CA GLY A 86 16.77 15.50 -5.02
C GLY A 86 15.28 15.81 -4.81
N LYS A 87 14.50 15.82 -5.91
CA LYS A 87 13.05 16.04 -5.87
C LYS A 87 12.31 14.92 -5.15
N VAL A 88 12.68 13.67 -5.42
CA VAL A 88 12.17 12.48 -4.72
C VAL A 88 12.41 12.59 -3.21
N TRP A 89 13.64 12.96 -2.81
CA TRP A 89 13.98 13.09 -1.40
C TRP A 89 13.11 14.12 -0.68
N ILE A 90 12.88 15.28 -1.30
CA ILE A 90 12.03 16.33 -0.73
C ILE A 90 10.60 15.81 -0.52
N SER A 91 9.99 15.19 -1.54
CA SER A 91 8.64 14.60 -1.44
C SER A 91 8.58 13.52 -0.36
N LEU A 92 9.57 12.62 -0.29
CA LEU A 92 9.58 11.53 0.69
C LEU A 92 9.71 12.06 2.12
N VAL A 93 10.53 13.08 2.37
CA VAL A 93 10.66 13.68 3.71
C VAL A 93 9.33 14.26 4.19
N VAL A 94 8.61 14.98 3.33
CA VAL A 94 7.29 15.54 3.67
C VAL A 94 6.27 14.42 3.90
N LEU A 95 6.26 13.42 3.00
CA LEU A 95 5.39 12.27 3.10
C LEU A 95 5.58 11.51 4.41
N ILE A 96 6.82 11.17 4.76
CA ILE A 96 7.14 10.41 5.98
C ILE A 96 6.71 11.18 7.22
N LYS A 97 6.91 12.50 7.27
CA LYS A 97 6.44 13.32 8.39
C LYS A 97 4.93 13.25 8.56
N GLY A 98 4.17 13.50 7.47
CA GLY A 98 2.70 13.42 7.51
C GLY A 98 2.20 12.02 7.82
N TYR A 99 2.83 11.01 7.25
CA TYR A 99 2.49 9.61 7.46
C TYR A 99 2.68 9.17 8.91
N LEU A 100 3.82 9.49 9.53
CA LEU A 100 4.09 9.15 10.93
C LEU A 100 3.14 9.86 11.90
N ILE A 101 2.86 11.15 11.69
CA ILE A 101 1.88 11.89 12.49
C ILE A 101 0.49 11.25 12.35
N GLY A 102 0.08 10.93 11.12
CA GLY A 102 -1.19 10.24 10.84
C GLY A 102 -1.30 8.89 11.54
N ILE A 103 -0.21 8.09 11.55
CA ILE A 103 -0.13 6.82 12.28
C ILE A 103 -0.36 7.04 13.78
N VAL A 104 0.37 7.98 14.39
CA VAL A 104 0.25 8.25 15.84
C VAL A 104 -1.17 8.66 16.21
N LEU A 105 -1.78 9.56 15.44
CA LEU A 105 -3.16 10.00 15.66
C LEU A 105 -4.18 8.88 15.46
N ALA A 106 -4.00 8.05 14.43
CA ALA A 106 -4.88 6.90 14.18
C ALA A 106 -4.83 5.90 15.34
N PHE A 107 -3.64 5.56 15.83
CA PHE A 107 -3.50 4.67 16.99
C PHE A 107 -4.04 5.27 18.27
N ALA A 108 -3.84 6.57 18.53
CA ALA A 108 -4.42 7.25 19.67
C ALA A 108 -5.96 7.19 19.64
N LEU A 109 -6.55 7.52 18.50
CA LEU A 109 -8.00 7.54 18.32
C LEU A 109 -8.61 6.13 18.41
N THR A 110 -7.99 5.14 17.81
CA THR A 110 -8.48 3.74 17.88
C THR A 110 -8.30 3.14 19.26
N THR A 111 -7.23 3.46 19.97
CA THR A 111 -7.02 3.04 21.36
C THR A 111 -8.09 3.64 22.27
N LEU A 112 -8.42 4.92 22.10
CA LEU A 112 -9.51 5.57 22.82
C LEU A 112 -10.86 4.91 22.50
N ALA A 113 -11.11 4.57 21.22
CA ALA A 113 -12.34 3.95 20.76
C ALA A 113 -12.57 2.53 21.34
N VAL A 114 -11.52 1.73 21.50
CA VAL A 114 -11.68 0.39 22.12
C VAL A 114 -11.73 0.45 23.65
N SER A 115 -11.26 1.55 24.24
CA SER A 115 -11.18 1.70 25.69
C SER A 115 -12.43 2.33 26.32
N THR A 116 -13.17 3.18 25.57
CA THR A 116 -14.29 3.97 26.08
C THR A 116 -15.46 4.02 25.09
N GLN A 117 -16.69 4.16 25.61
CA GLN A 117 -17.86 4.38 24.76
C GLN A 117 -17.78 5.72 24.03
N PHE A 118 -17.39 6.78 24.74
CA PHE A 118 -17.19 8.10 24.14
C PHE A 118 -16.17 8.06 22.98
N GLY A 119 -15.06 7.35 23.15
CA GLY A 119 -14.05 7.20 22.07
C GLY A 119 -14.60 6.47 20.85
N ARG A 120 -15.49 5.47 21.06
CA ARG A 120 -16.17 4.76 19.97
C ARG A 120 -17.09 5.68 19.18
N ASP A 121 -17.91 6.44 19.88
CA ASP A 121 -18.86 7.37 19.28
C ASP A 121 -18.10 8.50 18.56
N LEU A 122 -17.02 9.00 19.17
CA LEU A 122 -16.13 9.99 18.57
C LEU A 122 -15.51 9.47 17.27
N LEU A 123 -14.88 8.28 17.28
CA LEU A 123 -14.30 7.67 16.09
C LEU A 123 -15.34 7.50 14.99
N SER A 124 -16.52 6.96 15.34
CA SER A 124 -17.61 6.73 14.39
C SER A 124 -18.08 8.04 13.75
N THR A 125 -18.33 9.06 14.57
CA THR A 125 -18.81 10.36 14.11
C THR A 125 -17.79 11.05 13.22
N LEU A 126 -16.53 11.17 13.68
CA LEU A 126 -15.47 11.82 12.91
C LEU A 126 -15.20 11.09 11.59
N THR A 127 -15.20 9.76 11.63
CA THR A 127 -14.99 8.96 10.42
C THR A 127 -16.13 9.16 9.42
N SER A 128 -17.38 9.16 9.86
CA SER A 128 -18.53 9.40 8.98
C SER A 128 -18.49 10.77 8.33
N MET A 129 -17.94 11.78 9.01
CA MET A 129 -17.83 13.15 8.49
C MET A 129 -16.63 13.33 7.57
N PHE A 130 -15.46 12.83 7.96
CA PHE A 130 -14.20 13.19 7.33
C PHE A 130 -13.65 12.15 6.35
N ASN A 131 -13.99 10.88 6.49
CA ASN A 131 -13.50 9.85 5.56
C ASN A 131 -13.99 10.04 4.11
N PRO A 132 -15.25 10.50 3.85
CA PRO A 132 -15.69 10.80 2.50
C PRO A 132 -15.04 12.05 1.89
N LEU A 133 -14.42 12.91 2.73
CA LEU A 133 -13.85 14.17 2.27
C LEU A 133 -12.49 13.93 1.58
N PRO A 134 -12.34 14.27 0.28
CA PRO A 134 -11.06 14.17 -0.39
C PRO A 134 -10.00 15.01 0.31
N ALA A 135 -8.88 14.42 0.73
CA ALA A 135 -7.85 15.13 1.48
C ALA A 135 -7.32 16.38 0.74
N ILE A 136 -7.19 16.28 -0.59
CA ILE A 136 -6.73 17.40 -1.42
C ILE A 136 -7.68 18.62 -1.35
N ALA A 137 -8.97 18.40 -1.09
CA ALA A 137 -9.94 19.49 -0.96
C ALA A 137 -9.71 20.35 0.30
N LEU A 138 -8.98 19.82 1.28
CA LEU A 138 -8.57 20.58 2.47
C LEU A 138 -7.36 21.48 2.24
N LEU A 139 -6.70 21.38 1.09
CA LEU A 139 -5.46 22.10 0.84
C LEU A 139 -5.62 23.63 0.86
N PRO A 140 -6.67 24.24 0.26
CA PRO A 140 -6.88 25.69 0.38
C PRO A 140 -7.04 26.15 1.83
N LEU A 141 -7.74 25.36 2.66
CA LEU A 141 -7.93 25.64 4.08
C LEU A 141 -6.61 25.50 4.85
N ALA A 142 -5.82 24.46 4.54
CA ALA A 142 -4.51 24.26 5.10
C ALA A 142 -3.56 25.44 4.80
N LEU A 143 -3.61 25.96 3.58
CA LEU A 143 -2.84 27.13 3.16
C LEU A 143 -3.27 28.40 3.89
N LEU A 144 -4.55 28.56 4.16
CA LEU A 144 -5.07 29.67 4.93
C LEU A 144 -4.58 29.65 6.38
N TRP A 145 -4.50 28.47 7.00
CA TRP A 145 -4.12 28.31 8.41
C TRP A 145 -2.61 28.28 8.64
N PHE A 146 -1.88 27.58 7.77
CA PHE A 146 -0.46 27.30 7.94
C PHE A 146 0.43 28.05 6.95
N GLY A 147 -0.18 28.79 6.02
CA GLY A 147 0.54 29.49 4.95
C GLY A 147 1.09 28.54 3.88
N LEU A 148 1.85 29.12 2.97
CA LEU A 148 2.56 28.38 1.93
C LEU A 148 3.76 27.64 2.55
N GLY A 149 3.71 26.32 2.67
CA GLY A 149 4.81 25.57 3.26
C GLY A 149 4.54 24.08 3.46
N GLN A 150 5.56 23.38 3.96
CA GLN A 150 5.46 21.95 4.25
C GLN A 150 4.36 21.61 5.25
N ASN A 151 4.03 22.53 6.17
CA ASN A 151 3.02 22.29 7.20
C ASN A 151 1.62 22.09 6.60
N SER A 152 1.28 22.84 5.56
CA SER A 152 0.01 22.69 4.85
C SER A 152 -0.08 21.32 4.15
N LEU A 153 1.01 20.86 3.54
CA LEU A 153 1.10 19.53 2.93
C LEU A 153 0.98 18.44 4.02
N ILE A 154 1.72 18.58 5.12
CA ILE A 154 1.67 17.63 6.24
C ILE A 154 0.25 17.51 6.80
N PHE A 155 -0.48 18.61 6.99
CA PHE A 155 -1.86 18.60 7.47
C PHE A 155 -2.77 17.74 6.57
N VAL A 156 -2.70 17.97 5.26
CA VAL A 156 -3.50 17.21 4.27
C VAL A 156 -3.10 15.74 4.23
N LEU A 157 -1.79 15.43 4.35
CA LEU A 157 -1.30 14.07 4.41
C LEU A 157 -1.77 13.34 5.66
N VAL A 158 -1.74 14.00 6.82
CA VAL A 158 -2.28 13.44 8.07
C VAL A 158 -3.73 13.04 7.91
N HIS A 159 -4.55 13.90 7.30
CA HIS A 159 -5.95 13.57 7.01
C HIS A 159 -6.08 12.33 6.10
N SER A 160 -5.25 12.21 5.05
CA SER A 160 -5.27 11.06 4.14
C SER A 160 -4.97 9.73 4.83
N VAL A 161 -4.05 9.74 5.79
CA VAL A 161 -3.59 8.53 6.49
C VAL A 161 -4.53 8.15 7.63
N LEU A 162 -4.95 9.14 8.40
CA LEU A 162 -5.66 9.00 9.66
C LEU A 162 -6.89 8.07 9.53
N TRP A 163 -7.78 8.39 8.61
CA TRP A 163 -9.07 7.68 8.51
C TRP A 163 -8.91 6.27 7.96
N ALA A 164 -8.09 6.10 6.93
CA ALA A 164 -7.82 4.78 6.35
C ALA A 164 -7.19 3.83 7.39
N LEU A 165 -6.21 4.31 8.15
CA LEU A 165 -5.55 3.51 9.18
C LEU A 165 -6.45 3.28 10.41
N ALA A 166 -7.16 4.33 10.87
CA ALA A 166 -8.04 4.21 12.04
C ALA A 166 -9.15 3.18 11.81
N LEU A 167 -9.83 3.23 10.64
CA LEU A 167 -10.88 2.28 10.29
C LEU A 167 -10.37 0.84 10.25
N ASN A 168 -9.26 0.59 9.55
CA ASN A 168 -8.71 -0.75 9.42
C ASN A 168 -8.20 -1.28 10.77
N THR A 169 -7.55 -0.43 11.56
CA THR A 169 -7.05 -0.79 12.90
C THR A 169 -8.22 -1.10 13.84
N TYR A 170 -9.25 -0.26 13.85
CA TYR A 170 -10.43 -0.46 14.69
C TYR A 170 -11.19 -1.73 14.31
N ALA A 171 -11.42 -1.96 13.01
CA ALA A 171 -12.02 -3.20 12.51
C ALA A 171 -11.18 -4.43 12.90
N GLY A 172 -9.86 -4.35 12.78
CA GLY A 172 -8.94 -5.39 13.22
C GLY A 172 -9.05 -5.66 14.73
N PHE A 173 -9.13 -4.61 15.54
CA PHE A 173 -9.32 -4.76 16.99
C PHE A 173 -10.65 -5.43 17.32
N LEU A 174 -11.74 -5.08 16.65
CA LEU A 174 -13.03 -5.73 16.86
C LEU A 174 -13.02 -7.21 16.44
N GLY A 175 -12.26 -7.56 15.42
CA GLY A 175 -12.13 -8.94 14.92
C GLY A 175 -11.32 -9.88 15.81
N VAL A 176 -10.67 -9.39 16.87
CA VAL A 176 -9.91 -10.24 17.81
C VAL A 176 -10.87 -11.15 18.57
N SER A 177 -10.61 -12.46 18.55
CA SER A 177 -11.46 -13.47 19.19
C SER A 177 -11.66 -13.22 20.69
N GLU A 178 -12.85 -13.50 21.20
CA GLU A 178 -13.15 -13.31 22.61
C GLU A 178 -12.28 -14.22 23.50
N THR A 179 -11.95 -15.42 23.04
CA THR A 179 -11.02 -16.32 23.74
C THR A 179 -9.68 -15.65 24.03
N LEU A 180 -9.09 -14.96 23.02
CA LEU A 180 -7.83 -14.27 23.18
C LEU A 180 -7.97 -13.05 24.11
N ARG A 181 -9.10 -12.35 24.04
CA ARG A 181 -9.44 -11.25 24.95
C ARG A 181 -9.53 -11.72 26.40
N MET A 182 -10.24 -12.84 26.64
CA MET A 182 -10.36 -13.44 27.97
C MET A 182 -9.02 -13.90 28.51
N ALA A 183 -8.21 -14.56 27.69
CA ALA A 183 -6.86 -14.95 28.08
C ALA A 183 -6.03 -13.75 28.54
N GLY A 184 -6.01 -12.66 27.75
CA GLY A 184 -5.30 -11.44 28.13
C GLY A 184 -5.78 -10.83 29.44
N ARG A 185 -7.10 -10.82 29.69
CA ARG A 185 -7.69 -10.34 30.96
C ARG A 185 -7.32 -11.23 32.13
N ASN A 186 -7.27 -12.56 31.96
CA ASN A 186 -6.86 -13.51 32.99
C ASN A 186 -5.40 -13.33 33.41
N TYR A 187 -4.52 -12.91 32.47
CA TYR A 187 -3.16 -12.50 32.79
C TYR A 187 -3.06 -11.09 33.38
N GLY A 188 -4.18 -10.44 33.74
CA GLY A 188 -4.21 -9.14 34.37
C GLY A 188 -3.92 -7.95 33.41
N LEU A 189 -3.90 -8.18 32.12
CA LEU A 189 -3.68 -7.12 31.13
C LEU A 189 -4.90 -6.19 31.04
N LYS A 190 -4.69 -4.87 31.24
CA LYS A 190 -5.72 -3.84 31.17
C LYS A 190 -5.21 -2.59 30.45
N GLY A 191 -6.13 -1.79 29.90
CA GLY A 191 -5.81 -0.49 29.27
C GLY A 191 -4.77 -0.62 28.15
N MET A 192 -3.78 0.26 28.15
CA MET A 192 -2.74 0.30 27.11
C MET A 192 -1.95 -1.00 26.99
N ARG A 193 -1.67 -1.70 28.10
CA ARG A 193 -0.98 -2.99 28.07
C ARG A 193 -1.79 -4.04 27.32
N PHE A 194 -3.10 -4.05 27.48
CA PHE A 194 -4.00 -4.96 26.74
C PHE A 194 -3.98 -4.65 25.24
N VAL A 195 -4.00 -3.37 24.87
CA VAL A 195 -3.89 -2.95 23.45
C VAL A 195 -2.56 -3.40 22.85
N LEU A 196 -1.44 -3.11 23.52
CA LEU A 196 -0.09 -3.38 22.98
C LEU A 196 0.21 -4.88 22.89
N PHE A 197 -0.18 -5.69 23.88
CA PHE A 197 0.23 -7.10 23.94
C PHE A 197 -0.80 -8.07 23.38
N ILE A 198 -2.06 -7.67 23.24
CA ILE A 198 -3.14 -8.54 22.73
C ILE A 198 -3.71 -8.00 21.42
N LEU A 199 -4.24 -6.76 21.42
CA LEU A 199 -4.98 -6.26 20.26
C LEU A 199 -4.08 -5.99 19.07
N ILE A 200 -2.96 -5.29 19.25
CA ILE A 200 -2.05 -4.96 18.14
C ILE A 200 -1.49 -6.22 17.49
N PRO A 201 -0.89 -7.20 18.21
CA PRO A 201 -0.38 -8.40 17.59
C PRO A 201 -1.46 -9.21 16.87
N ALA A 202 -2.65 -9.35 17.47
CA ALA A 202 -3.75 -10.11 16.87
C ALA A 202 -4.38 -9.43 15.65
N ALA A 203 -4.42 -8.10 15.63
CA ALA A 203 -4.98 -7.31 14.53
C ALA A 203 -3.92 -6.88 13.49
N LEU A 204 -2.70 -7.37 13.59
CA LEU A 204 -1.59 -6.95 12.73
C LEU A 204 -1.90 -7.02 11.22
N PRO A 205 -2.59 -8.07 10.70
CA PRO A 205 -2.98 -8.10 9.30
C PRO A 205 -3.83 -6.89 8.88
N SER A 206 -4.81 -6.52 9.70
CA SER A 206 -5.70 -5.37 9.44
C SER A 206 -4.94 -4.03 9.57
N ILE A 207 -4.03 -3.94 10.53
CA ILE A 207 -3.17 -2.76 10.70
C ILE A 207 -2.28 -2.56 9.48
N LEU A 208 -1.63 -3.64 8.99
CA LEU A 208 -0.80 -3.58 7.79
C LEU A 208 -1.60 -3.20 6.55
N ALA A 209 -2.82 -3.73 6.40
CA ALA A 209 -3.72 -3.31 5.33
C ALA A 209 -4.04 -1.81 5.43
N GLY A 210 -4.34 -1.31 6.62
CA GLY A 210 -4.57 0.12 6.87
C GLY A 210 -3.34 0.99 6.58
N LEU A 211 -2.14 0.55 6.96
CA LEU A 211 -0.89 1.22 6.65
C LEU A 211 -0.64 1.29 5.13
N LYS A 212 -0.84 0.18 4.42
CA LYS A 212 -0.69 0.11 2.96
C LYS A 212 -1.66 1.05 2.24
N ILE A 213 -2.93 1.04 2.63
CA ILE A 213 -3.96 1.93 2.06
C ILE A 213 -3.65 3.39 2.39
N GLY A 214 -3.29 3.69 3.64
CA GLY A 214 -2.91 5.03 4.09
C GLY A 214 -1.70 5.58 3.35
N TRP A 215 -0.68 4.75 3.10
CA TRP A 215 0.47 5.10 2.27
C TRP A 215 0.05 5.48 0.84
N ALA A 216 -0.76 4.62 0.19
CA ALA A 216 -1.20 4.85 -1.17
C ALA A 216 -2.05 6.12 -1.31
N PHE A 217 -2.86 6.46 -0.31
CA PHE A 217 -3.61 7.71 -0.28
C PHE A 217 -2.69 8.91 -0.06
N ALA A 218 -1.78 8.84 0.90
CA ALA A 218 -0.83 9.91 1.18
C ALA A 218 0.07 10.21 -0.02
N TRP A 219 0.61 9.18 -0.68
CA TRP A 219 1.45 9.33 -1.87
C TRP A 219 0.73 10.08 -2.99
N ARG A 220 -0.47 9.64 -3.34
CA ARG A 220 -1.29 10.31 -4.38
C ARG A 220 -1.67 11.72 -3.99
N THR A 221 -2.05 11.94 -2.74
CA THR A 221 -2.41 13.27 -2.23
C THR A 221 -1.23 14.23 -2.25
N LEU A 222 -0.03 13.77 -1.86
CA LEU A 222 1.18 14.59 -1.89
C LEU A 222 1.49 15.07 -3.31
N ILE A 223 1.57 14.12 -4.27
CA ILE A 223 1.87 14.47 -5.66
C ILE A 223 0.82 15.45 -6.21
N ALA A 224 -0.47 15.21 -5.97
CA ALA A 224 -1.54 16.12 -6.38
C ALA A 224 -1.41 17.52 -5.73
N ALA A 225 -1.06 17.58 -4.45
CA ALA A 225 -0.87 18.84 -3.74
C ALA A 225 0.35 19.62 -4.27
N GLU A 226 1.46 18.95 -4.51
CA GLU A 226 2.66 19.56 -5.11
C GLU A 226 2.42 20.05 -6.54
N LEU A 227 1.58 19.37 -7.33
CA LEU A 227 1.17 19.80 -8.67
C LEU A 227 0.36 21.10 -8.66
N VAL A 228 -0.49 21.29 -7.66
CA VAL A 228 -1.39 22.45 -7.61
C VAL A 228 -0.70 23.70 -7.04
N PHE A 229 0.14 23.54 -6.02
CA PHE A 229 0.67 24.68 -5.26
C PHE A 229 2.16 24.93 -5.42
N GLY A 230 2.84 24.07 -6.16
CA GLY A 230 4.25 24.25 -6.42
C GLY A 230 5.15 24.18 -5.20
N ALA A 231 6.34 24.75 -5.36
CA ALA A 231 7.30 24.85 -4.26
C ALA A 231 7.11 26.16 -3.51
N THR A 232 6.77 26.05 -2.26
CA THR A 232 6.60 27.20 -1.37
C THR A 232 7.90 27.89 -0.99
N SER A 233 9.04 27.40 -1.45
CA SER A 233 10.37 27.99 -1.14
C SER A 233 11.43 27.73 -2.23
N GLY A 234 11.03 27.56 -3.48
CA GLY A 234 11.96 27.27 -4.59
C GLY A 234 12.52 25.84 -4.60
N LYS A 235 12.26 25.04 -3.58
CA LYS A 235 12.73 23.65 -3.44
C LYS A 235 11.52 22.71 -3.39
N GLY A 236 10.75 22.60 -4.47
CA GLY A 236 9.62 21.68 -4.54
C GLY A 236 10.06 20.24 -4.78
N GLY A 237 9.15 19.31 -4.42
CA GLY A 237 9.36 17.88 -4.64
C GLY A 237 9.05 17.42 -6.05
N LEU A 238 8.70 16.14 -6.18
CA LEU A 238 8.49 15.47 -7.46
C LEU A 238 7.26 16.01 -8.22
N GLY A 239 6.15 16.31 -7.51
CA GLY A 239 4.97 16.92 -8.13
C GLY A 239 5.26 18.33 -8.64
N TRP A 240 6.08 19.10 -7.93
CA TRP A 240 6.57 20.41 -8.44
C TRP A 240 7.44 20.26 -9.68
N TYR A 241 8.33 19.29 -9.72
CA TYR A 241 9.14 18.99 -10.91
C TYR A 241 8.25 18.74 -12.14
N ILE A 242 7.21 17.93 -11.99
CA ILE A 242 6.23 17.64 -13.04
C ILE A 242 5.52 18.95 -13.48
N PHE A 243 5.06 19.76 -12.51
CA PHE A 243 4.36 21.02 -12.80
C PHE A 243 5.26 22.02 -13.53
N GLN A 244 6.50 22.20 -13.09
CA GLN A 244 7.46 23.11 -13.70
C GLN A 244 7.77 22.71 -15.14
N ASN A 245 8.15 21.46 -15.38
CA ASN A 245 8.48 20.96 -16.71
C ASN A 245 7.26 20.98 -17.65
N ARG A 246 6.04 20.79 -17.14
CA ARG A 246 4.81 20.98 -17.91
C ARG A 246 4.68 22.43 -18.40
N ASN A 247 4.93 23.41 -17.54
CA ASN A 247 4.82 24.83 -17.90
C ASN A 247 5.92 25.27 -18.87
N GLU A 248 7.08 24.62 -18.79
CA GLU A 248 8.22 24.84 -19.69
C GLU A 248 8.13 24.01 -20.99
N LEU A 249 7.05 23.20 -21.14
CA LEU A 249 6.78 22.33 -22.30
C LEU A 249 7.83 21.21 -22.51
N TYR A 250 8.57 20.84 -21.47
CA TYR A 250 9.43 19.65 -21.47
C TYR A 250 8.62 18.39 -21.14
N THR A 251 7.81 17.96 -22.11
CA THR A 251 6.85 16.86 -21.88
C THR A 251 7.53 15.53 -21.59
N ASP A 252 8.71 15.27 -22.16
CA ASP A 252 9.55 14.11 -21.86
C ASP A 252 9.94 14.04 -20.38
N LYS A 253 10.32 15.17 -19.77
CA LYS A 253 10.62 15.28 -18.35
C LYS A 253 9.36 15.13 -17.47
N VAL A 254 8.20 15.61 -17.92
CA VAL A 254 6.92 15.40 -17.25
C VAL A 254 6.63 13.90 -17.14
N PHE A 255 6.74 13.15 -18.26
CA PHE A 255 6.53 11.71 -18.27
C PHE A 255 7.60 10.96 -17.48
N ALA A 256 8.86 11.41 -17.51
CA ALA A 256 9.92 10.87 -16.65
C ALA A 256 9.57 11.04 -15.15
N GLY A 257 9.07 12.21 -14.75
CA GLY A 257 8.59 12.46 -13.38
C GLY A 257 7.44 11.54 -13.01
N LEU A 258 6.45 11.36 -13.88
CA LEU A 258 5.35 10.41 -13.67
C LEU A 258 5.83 8.95 -13.56
N ALA A 259 6.81 8.56 -14.39
CA ALA A 259 7.43 7.24 -14.29
C ALA A 259 8.09 7.03 -12.91
N VAL A 260 8.79 8.04 -12.38
CA VAL A 260 9.37 7.98 -11.03
C VAL A 260 8.28 7.86 -9.96
N VAL A 261 7.14 8.57 -10.09
CA VAL A 261 6.00 8.42 -9.17
C VAL A 261 5.52 6.97 -9.12
N ILE A 262 5.38 6.33 -10.29
CA ILE A 262 4.95 4.92 -10.40
C ILE A 262 6.01 3.99 -9.80
N LEU A 263 7.29 4.19 -10.15
CA LEU A 263 8.39 3.35 -9.67
C LEU A 263 8.51 3.38 -8.14
N ILE A 264 8.40 4.55 -7.51
CA ILE A 264 8.43 4.67 -6.04
C ILE A 264 7.23 3.98 -5.42
N GLY A 265 6.02 4.17 -5.98
CA GLY A 265 4.83 3.46 -5.52
C GLY A 265 5.02 1.95 -5.52
N LEU A 266 5.47 1.39 -6.65
CA LEU A 266 5.77 -0.05 -6.80
C LEU A 266 6.89 -0.52 -5.87
N LEU A 267 7.95 0.26 -5.71
CA LEU A 267 9.07 -0.07 -4.84
C LEU A 267 8.63 -0.18 -3.38
N VAL A 268 7.88 0.79 -2.89
CA VAL A 268 7.39 0.75 -1.52
C VAL A 268 6.39 -0.38 -1.32
N GLU A 269 5.48 -0.62 -2.26
CA GLU A 269 4.53 -1.73 -2.18
C GLU A 269 5.24 -3.08 -2.12
N ASN A 270 6.15 -3.36 -3.04
CA ASN A 270 6.79 -4.68 -3.16
C ASN A 270 7.95 -4.89 -2.18
N LEU A 271 8.74 -3.84 -1.86
CA LEU A 271 9.88 -4.01 -0.95
C LEU A 271 9.49 -3.78 0.52
N VAL A 272 8.71 -2.73 0.81
CA VAL A 272 8.39 -2.41 2.20
C VAL A 272 7.20 -3.25 2.68
N PHE A 273 6.03 -3.12 2.05
CA PHE A 273 4.82 -3.77 2.55
C PHE A 273 4.82 -5.28 2.37
N ASP A 274 5.24 -5.80 1.22
CA ASP A 274 5.33 -7.25 1.01
C ASP A 274 6.36 -7.89 1.96
N THR A 275 7.48 -7.20 2.24
CA THR A 275 8.48 -7.70 3.20
C THR A 275 7.93 -7.69 4.62
N LEU A 276 7.26 -6.60 5.04
CA LEU A 276 6.61 -6.53 6.34
C LEU A 276 5.57 -7.65 6.51
N GLU A 277 4.74 -7.87 5.49
CA GLU A 277 3.74 -8.94 5.50
C GLU A 277 4.36 -10.33 5.60
N ARG A 278 5.45 -10.60 4.84
CA ARG A 278 6.18 -11.89 4.89
C ARG A 278 6.79 -12.15 6.26
N VAL A 279 7.45 -11.14 6.84
CA VAL A 279 8.19 -11.29 8.11
C VAL A 279 7.23 -11.37 9.31
N THR A 280 6.04 -10.79 9.21
CA THR A 280 5.06 -10.74 10.31
C THR A 280 3.90 -11.70 10.08
N VAL A 281 2.96 -11.34 9.25
CA VAL A 281 1.66 -12.03 9.08
C VAL A 281 1.83 -13.46 8.57
N LYS A 282 2.64 -13.67 7.51
CA LYS A 282 2.87 -15.00 6.94
C LYS A 282 3.70 -15.87 7.85
N ARG A 283 4.75 -15.31 8.49
CA ARG A 283 5.58 -16.05 9.45
C ARG A 283 4.80 -16.50 10.69
N TRP A 284 3.82 -15.74 11.13
CA TRP A 284 2.99 -16.07 12.31
C TRP A 284 1.76 -16.91 11.95
N GLY A 285 1.59 -17.29 10.68
CA GLY A 285 0.48 -18.15 10.23
C GLY A 285 -0.90 -17.48 10.31
N MET A 286 -0.96 -16.15 10.32
CA MET A 286 -2.22 -15.39 10.44
C MET A 286 -3.00 -15.32 9.11
N GLN A 287 -2.38 -15.64 7.99
CA GLN A 287 -3.01 -15.84 6.68
C GLN A 287 -2.50 -17.14 6.08
N ARG A 288 -3.42 -17.97 5.58
CA ARG A 288 -3.14 -19.17 4.80
C ARG A 288 -3.11 -18.87 3.31
#